data_28c73ac545e16fc9427dbe7d54d67d3c
#
_entry.id   28c73ac545e16fc9427dbe7d54d67d3c
#
_cell.length_a   1.000
_cell.length_b   1.000
_cell.length_c   1.000
_cell.angle_alpha   90.00
_cell.angle_beta   90.00
_cell.angle_gamma   90.00
#
_symmetry.space_group_name_H-M   'P 1'
#
loop_
_entity.id
_entity.type
_entity.pdbx_description
1 polymer ?
#
loop_
_entity_poly.entity_id
_entity_poly.type
_entity_poly.pdbx_seq_one_letter_code
_entity_poly.pdbx_strand_id
1 'polypeptide(L)'
;VPAYRIEIGPETRGACGFVTAHAGTVPKSQGIFRADITTIDGRSTPLQPVNRHRLPVGRHVLVVREFIDRHRLNSAQLLQIDKMKRFAMAKAYKPLVVDVKPNTSYRIGARLLRDRLDTQSLRDNAYWEPVVWEEVPETCP
;
A
#
# COMPACT_ATOMS: atom_id res chain seq x y z
N VAL A 1 22.59 -22.96 -12.69
CA VAL A 1 22.07 -22.88 -12.27
C VAL A 1 21.61 -22.53 -12.24
N PRO A 2 21.73 -22.32 -12.33
CA PRO A 2 21.14 -21.90 -12.18
C PRO A 2 20.91 -20.99 -11.92
N ALA A 3 21.00 -20.21 -12.41
CA ALA A 3 20.78 -19.55 -12.11
C ALA A 3 20.13 -18.96 -11.43
N TYR A 4 19.89 -18.41 -11.57
CA TYR A 4 19.47 -18.07 -10.72
C TYR A 4 18.91 -18.67 -10.25
N ARG A 5 19.10 -18.86 -10.37
CA ARG A 5 18.55 -19.49 -9.82
C ARG A 5 18.28 -19.21 -8.78
N ILE A 6 17.43 -19.16 -8.72
CA ILE A 6 17.26 -18.94 -7.53
C ILE A 6 17.53 -20.06 -6.75
N GLU A 7 18.65 -20.11 -6.29
CA GLU A 7 18.93 -21.10 -5.56
C GLU A 7 18.36 -21.07 -4.32
N ILE A 8 17.88 -22.05 -3.74
CA ILE A 8 17.34 -22.14 -2.43
C ILE A 8 18.38 -22.69 -1.55
N GLY A 9 19.33 -21.93 -1.26
CA GLY A 9 20.36 -22.29 -0.33
C GLY A 9 20.04 -21.80 1.06
N PRO A 10 20.86 -22.15 2.07
CA PRO A 10 20.63 -21.67 3.44
C PRO A 10 20.62 -20.14 3.53
N GLU A 11 21.39 -19.47 2.72
CA GLU A 11 21.45 -18.02 2.76
C GLU A 11 20.19 -17.37 2.24
N THR A 12 19.33 -18.10 1.50
CA THR A 12 18.07 -17.56 1.03
C THR A 12 16.90 -17.97 1.90
N ARG A 13 17.12 -18.87 2.85
CA ARG A 13 16.07 -19.25 3.78
C ARG A 13 15.82 -18.08 4.71
N GLY A 14 14.55 -17.76 4.93
CA GLY A 14 14.22 -16.60 5.71
C GLY A 14 14.44 -15.31 4.97
N ALA A 15 14.88 -15.36 3.71
CA ALA A 15 15.09 -14.14 2.92
C ALA A 15 13.78 -13.68 2.36
N CYS A 16 12.81 -13.45 3.23
CA CYS A 16 11.53 -12.88 2.84
C CYS A 16 11.08 -11.86 3.87
N GLY A 17 10.15 -11.04 3.46
CA GLY A 17 9.45 -10.13 4.33
C GLY A 17 7.98 -10.12 3.99
N PHE A 18 7.26 -9.18 4.57
CA PHE A 18 5.81 -9.12 4.39
C PHE A 18 5.37 -7.69 4.15
N VAL A 19 4.32 -7.54 3.36
CA VAL A 19 3.59 -6.28 3.27
C VAL A 19 2.15 -6.56 3.70
N THR A 20 1.56 -5.67 4.49
CA THR A 20 0.21 -5.90 4.99
C THR A 20 -0.53 -4.57 5.07
N ALA A 21 -1.79 -4.59 4.66
CA ALA A 21 -2.60 -3.38 4.59
C ALA A 21 -3.58 -3.26 5.75
N HIS A 22 -3.96 -4.37 6.38
CA HIS A 22 -5.04 -4.34 7.36
C HIS A 22 -4.60 -4.78 8.77
N ALA A 23 -3.31 -4.86 9.01
CA ALA A 23 -2.81 -5.25 10.33
C ALA A 23 -2.59 -4.01 11.19
N GLY A 24 -2.90 -4.12 12.47
CA GLY A 24 -2.70 -3.04 13.41
C GLY A 24 -3.72 -1.91 13.27
N THR A 25 -3.53 -0.89 14.07
CA THR A 25 -4.40 0.29 14.06
C THR A 25 -3.66 1.44 13.41
N VAL A 26 -4.21 1.93 12.31
CA VAL A 26 -3.59 3.06 11.60
C VAL A 26 -3.60 4.31 12.47
N PRO A 27 -2.52 5.12 12.43
CA PRO A 27 -2.47 6.35 13.25
C PRO A 27 -3.25 7.49 12.59
N LYS A 28 -4.58 7.45 12.73
CA LYS A 28 -5.47 8.44 12.10
C LYS A 28 -5.19 9.86 12.57
N SER A 29 -4.69 10.01 13.79
CA SER A 29 -4.32 11.34 14.30
C SER A 29 -3.15 11.95 13.54
N GLN A 30 -2.38 11.13 12.83
CA GLN A 30 -1.29 11.58 11.97
C GLN A 30 -1.72 11.63 10.50
N GLY A 31 -3.02 11.52 10.23
CA GLY A 31 -3.53 11.58 8.88
C GLY A 31 -3.34 10.31 8.06
N ILE A 32 -3.10 9.18 8.72
CA ILE A 32 -2.91 7.90 8.03
C ILE A 32 -4.14 7.03 8.21
N PHE A 33 -4.62 6.51 7.10
CA PHE A 33 -5.85 5.72 7.04
C PHE A 33 -5.59 4.39 6.38
N ARG A 34 -6.59 3.51 6.43
CA ARG A 34 -6.47 2.19 5.84
C ARG A 34 -6.36 2.27 4.32
N ALA A 35 -5.73 1.28 3.75
CA ALA A 35 -5.57 1.13 2.31
C ALA A 35 -5.61 -0.34 1.96
N ASP A 36 -5.75 -0.64 0.67
CA ASP A 36 -5.63 -2.00 0.16
C ASP A 36 -4.45 -2.08 -0.79
N ILE A 37 -3.73 -3.19 -0.72
CA ILE A 37 -2.74 -3.53 -1.72
C ILE A 37 -3.47 -4.35 -2.78
N THR A 38 -3.55 -3.84 -4.00
CA THR A 38 -4.34 -4.47 -5.07
C THR A 38 -3.49 -5.26 -6.06
N THR A 39 -2.26 -4.82 -6.30
CA THR A 39 -1.31 -5.59 -7.11
C THR A 39 0.08 -5.52 -6.49
N ILE A 40 0.89 -6.53 -6.79
CA ILE A 40 2.29 -6.58 -6.41
C ILE A 40 3.07 -7.01 -7.66
N ASP A 41 4.02 -6.16 -8.07
CA ASP A 41 4.85 -6.42 -9.26
C ASP A 41 4.01 -6.73 -10.50
N GLY A 42 2.89 -6.01 -10.63
CA GLY A 42 2.01 -6.14 -11.80
C GLY A 42 1.02 -7.29 -11.75
N ARG A 43 0.98 -8.05 -10.66
CA ARG A 43 0.04 -9.18 -10.52
C ARG A 43 -0.98 -8.87 -9.46
N SER A 44 -2.25 -9.21 -9.75
CA SER A 44 -3.32 -9.04 -8.77
C SER A 44 -3.05 -9.86 -7.52
N THR A 45 -3.29 -9.25 -6.36
CA THR A 45 -3.09 -9.95 -5.09
C THR A 45 -4.24 -10.91 -4.83
N PRO A 46 -3.96 -12.11 -4.29
CA PRO A 46 -5.03 -13.00 -3.86
C PRO A 46 -5.70 -12.44 -2.61
N LEU A 47 -6.92 -12.91 -2.34
CA LEU A 47 -7.59 -12.57 -1.11
C LEU A 47 -6.84 -13.24 0.04
N GLN A 48 -6.39 -12.43 0.99
CA GLN A 48 -5.64 -12.90 2.14
C GLN A 48 -6.17 -12.21 3.40
N PRO A 49 -6.17 -12.91 4.54
CA PRO A 49 -6.52 -12.24 5.78
C PRO A 49 -5.63 -11.02 6.00
N VAL A 50 -6.22 -9.93 6.46
CA VAL A 50 -5.56 -8.63 6.70
C VAL A 50 -4.72 -8.14 5.53
N ASN A 51 -5.00 -8.63 4.32
CA ASN A 51 -4.28 -8.25 3.09
C ASN A 51 -2.77 -8.33 3.31
N ARG A 52 -2.31 -9.49 3.79
CA ARG A 52 -0.91 -9.73 4.13
C ARG A 52 -0.28 -10.63 3.08
N HIS A 53 0.86 -10.22 2.56
CA HIS A 53 1.52 -10.92 1.46
C HIS A 53 3.00 -11.12 1.77
N ARG A 54 3.47 -12.35 1.59
CA ARG A 54 4.87 -12.70 1.75
C ARG A 54 5.61 -12.41 0.45
N LEU A 55 6.75 -11.73 0.56
CA LEU A 55 7.54 -11.33 -0.60
C LEU A 55 9.01 -11.69 -0.40
N PRO A 56 9.72 -12.07 -1.47
CA PRO A 56 11.16 -12.23 -1.38
C PRO A 56 11.82 -10.88 -1.08
N VAL A 57 13.02 -10.93 -0.49
CA VAL A 57 13.81 -9.73 -0.24
C VAL A 57 14.09 -9.03 -1.56
N GLY A 58 14.01 -7.72 -1.57
CA GLY A 58 14.30 -6.90 -2.73
C GLY A 58 13.23 -5.85 -2.97
N ARG A 59 13.34 -5.19 -4.11
CA ARG A 59 12.45 -4.10 -4.47
C ARG A 59 11.16 -4.65 -5.09
N HIS A 60 10.04 -4.20 -4.58
CA HIS A 60 8.73 -4.56 -5.10
C HIS A 60 7.89 -3.32 -5.34
N VAL A 61 7.05 -3.36 -6.36
CA VAL A 61 6.14 -2.26 -6.67
C VAL A 61 4.73 -2.71 -6.27
N LEU A 62 4.18 -2.06 -5.27
CA LEU A 62 2.81 -2.29 -4.84
C LEU A 62 1.91 -1.27 -5.53
N VAL A 63 0.67 -1.65 -5.82
CA VAL A 63 -0.35 -0.68 -6.22
C VAL A 63 -1.38 -0.64 -5.10
N VAL A 64 -1.66 0.56 -4.63
CA VAL A 64 -2.42 0.78 -3.41
C VAL A 64 -3.66 1.62 -3.71
N ARG A 65 -4.75 1.30 -3.03
CA ARG A 65 -6.00 2.04 -3.10
C ARG A 65 -6.35 2.52 -1.70
N GLU A 66 -6.77 3.79 -1.56
CA GLU A 66 -7.06 4.36 -0.25
C GLU A 66 -8.46 3.99 0.25
N PHE A 67 -8.57 3.90 1.58
CA PHE A 67 -9.83 3.80 2.31
C PHE A 67 -9.85 4.86 3.40
N ILE A 68 -9.71 6.13 2.98
CA ILE A 68 -9.74 7.25 3.90
C ILE A 68 -11.16 7.42 4.44
N ASP A 69 -11.28 7.66 5.74
CA ASP A 69 -12.57 7.85 6.39
C ASP A 69 -13.31 9.02 5.75
N ARG A 70 -14.49 8.75 5.20
CA ARG A 70 -15.24 9.76 4.43
C ARG A 70 -15.66 10.94 5.30
N HIS A 71 -15.85 10.76 6.59
CA HIS A 71 -16.22 11.87 7.46
C HIS A 71 -15.08 12.88 7.69
N ARG A 72 -13.88 12.59 7.21
CA ARG A 72 -12.75 13.53 7.25
C ARG A 72 -12.81 14.53 6.11
N LEU A 73 -13.76 14.38 5.19
CA LEU A 73 -13.90 15.21 4.02
C LEU A 73 -15.34 15.75 3.97
N ASN A 74 -15.49 16.95 3.42
CA ASN A 74 -16.83 17.52 3.29
C ASN A 74 -17.53 16.99 2.02
N SER A 75 -18.83 17.29 1.88
CA SER A 75 -19.61 16.75 0.78
C SER A 75 -19.11 17.22 -0.59
N ALA A 76 -18.63 18.44 -0.70
CA ALA A 76 -18.09 18.95 -1.95
C ALA A 76 -16.82 18.22 -2.35
N GLN A 77 -15.94 17.93 -1.38
CA GLN A 77 -14.71 17.17 -1.61
C GLN A 77 -15.03 15.74 -2.03
N LEU A 78 -15.96 15.10 -1.33
CA LEU A 78 -16.36 13.73 -1.66
C LEU A 78 -16.97 13.65 -3.05
N LEU A 79 -17.72 14.66 -3.47
CA LEU A 79 -18.28 14.70 -4.79
C LEU A 79 -17.19 14.68 -5.87
N GLN A 80 -16.12 15.44 -5.69
CA GLN A 80 -15.02 15.47 -6.64
C GLN A 80 -14.28 14.12 -6.70
N ILE A 81 -14.09 13.49 -5.54
CA ILE A 81 -13.45 12.18 -5.48
C ILE A 81 -14.33 11.13 -6.17
N ASP A 82 -15.62 11.15 -5.90
CA ASP A 82 -16.54 10.19 -6.51
C ASP A 82 -16.59 10.36 -8.02
N LYS A 83 -16.54 11.59 -8.52
CA LYS A 83 -16.47 11.84 -9.96
C LYS A 83 -15.17 11.31 -10.56
N MET A 84 -14.04 11.54 -9.89
CA MET A 84 -12.75 11.03 -10.36
C MET A 84 -12.80 9.51 -10.46
N LYS A 85 -13.31 8.84 -9.45
CA LYS A 85 -13.40 7.37 -9.45
C LYS A 85 -14.35 6.84 -10.51
N ARG A 86 -15.41 7.62 -10.83
CA ARG A 86 -16.38 7.20 -11.85
C ARG A 86 -15.83 7.34 -13.25
N PHE A 87 -15.13 8.44 -13.53
CA PHE A 87 -14.71 8.76 -14.89
C PHE A 87 -13.24 8.47 -15.17
N ALA A 88 -12.44 8.21 -14.13
CA ALA A 88 -11.02 7.93 -14.29
C ALA A 88 -10.57 6.91 -13.23
N MET A 89 -11.23 5.76 -13.18
CA MET A 89 -11.00 4.75 -12.14
C MET A 89 -9.53 4.38 -12.02
N ALA A 90 -8.80 4.30 -13.11
CA ALA A 90 -7.39 3.93 -13.06
C ALA A 90 -6.57 4.89 -12.23
N LYS A 91 -6.97 6.16 -12.10
CA LYS A 91 -6.27 7.13 -11.26
C LYS A 91 -6.42 6.84 -9.77
N ALA A 92 -7.42 6.04 -9.38
CA ALA A 92 -7.66 5.74 -7.97
C ALA A 92 -6.58 4.85 -7.35
N TYR A 93 -5.69 4.28 -8.16
CA TYR A 93 -4.66 3.37 -7.72
C TYR A 93 -3.30 4.04 -7.84
N LYS A 94 -2.48 3.95 -6.80
CA LYS A 94 -1.16 4.58 -6.79
C LYS A 94 -0.06 3.58 -6.49
N PRO A 95 1.09 3.70 -7.16
CA PRO A 95 2.20 2.80 -6.90
C PRO A 95 2.96 3.19 -5.65
N LEU A 96 3.51 2.20 -4.98
CA LEU A 96 4.40 2.38 -3.84
C LEU A 96 5.54 1.37 -3.98
N VAL A 97 6.77 1.87 -4.02
CA VAL A 97 7.94 1.02 -4.08
C VAL A 97 8.40 0.71 -2.66
N VAL A 98 8.56 -0.58 -2.36
CA VAL A 98 9.03 -1.03 -1.05
C VAL A 98 10.26 -1.91 -1.26
N ASP A 99 11.37 -1.56 -0.57
CA ASP A 99 12.55 -2.39 -0.54
C ASP A 99 12.41 -3.33 0.65
N VAL A 100 12.06 -4.56 0.39
CA VAL A 100 11.74 -5.55 1.42
C VAL A 100 13.04 -6.12 1.99
N LYS A 101 13.23 -5.95 3.31
CA LYS A 101 14.35 -6.52 4.03
C LYS A 101 13.96 -7.85 4.64
N PRO A 102 14.94 -8.72 4.95
CA PRO A 102 14.62 -10.01 5.57
C PRO A 102 13.93 -9.83 6.91
N ASN A 103 12.97 -10.70 7.19
CA ASN A 103 12.30 -10.77 8.50
C ASN A 103 11.68 -9.44 8.94
N THR A 104 11.11 -8.72 8.01
CA THR A 104 10.51 -7.42 8.25
C THR A 104 9.12 -7.37 7.63
N SER A 105 8.16 -6.86 8.38
CA SER A 105 6.80 -6.62 7.89
C SER A 105 6.56 -5.12 7.76
N TYR A 106 6.02 -4.73 6.62
CA TYR A 106 5.76 -3.33 6.29
C TYR A 106 4.27 -3.09 6.33
N ARG A 107 3.83 -2.18 7.18
CA ARG A 107 2.42 -1.82 7.29
C ARG A 107 2.11 -0.67 6.36
N ILE A 108 1.18 -0.91 5.45
CA ILE A 108 0.87 0.00 4.36
C ILE A 108 -0.42 0.74 4.68
N GLY A 109 -0.44 2.03 4.40
CA GLY A 109 -1.62 2.85 4.60
C GLY A 109 -1.67 3.99 3.60
N ALA A 110 -2.66 4.85 3.76
CA ALA A 110 -2.86 6.02 2.92
C ALA A 110 -2.78 7.26 3.78
N ARG A 111 -1.89 8.17 3.41
CA ARG A 111 -1.77 9.47 4.11
C ARG A 111 -2.61 10.50 3.39
N LEU A 112 -3.52 11.14 4.14
CA LEU A 112 -4.31 12.24 3.61
C LEU A 112 -3.46 13.51 3.61
N LEU A 113 -3.36 14.16 2.47
CA LEU A 113 -2.59 15.40 2.30
C LEU A 113 -3.52 16.59 2.45
N ARG A 114 -3.52 17.21 3.63
CA ARG A 114 -4.49 18.24 3.98
C ARG A 114 -4.30 19.53 3.19
N ASP A 115 -3.13 19.72 2.60
CA ASP A 115 -2.87 20.87 1.75
C ASP A 115 -3.22 20.59 0.27
N ARG A 116 -3.77 19.43 -0.03
CA ARG A 116 -4.13 19.02 -1.38
C ARG A 116 -5.62 18.67 -1.48
N LEU A 117 -6.46 19.45 -0.84
CA LEU A 117 -7.91 19.21 -0.85
C LEU A 117 -8.67 20.17 -1.75
N ASP A 118 -7.96 20.90 -2.61
CA ASP A 118 -8.58 21.73 -3.63
C ASP A 118 -9.16 20.86 -4.74
N THR A 119 -10.08 21.44 -5.52
CA THR A 119 -10.80 20.70 -6.54
C THR A 119 -9.88 19.97 -7.53
N GLN A 120 -8.82 20.63 -7.97
CA GLN A 120 -7.92 20.02 -8.95
C GLN A 120 -7.18 18.84 -8.36
N SER A 121 -6.67 18.96 -7.14
CA SER A 121 -5.98 17.86 -6.46
C SER A 121 -6.89 16.66 -6.25
N LEU A 122 -8.16 16.91 -5.90
CA LEU A 122 -9.12 15.82 -5.72
C LEU A 122 -9.42 15.11 -7.05
N ARG A 123 -9.54 15.88 -8.12
CA ARG A 123 -9.79 15.31 -9.46
C ARG A 123 -8.60 14.53 -9.99
N ASP A 124 -7.39 14.92 -9.59
CA ASP A 124 -6.17 14.26 -10.03
C ASP A 124 -5.73 13.14 -9.10
N ASN A 125 -6.53 12.81 -8.08
CA ASN A 125 -6.19 11.82 -7.07
C ASN A 125 -4.88 12.18 -6.34
N ALA A 126 -4.60 13.47 -6.20
CA ALA A 126 -3.37 13.96 -5.58
C ALA A 126 -3.55 14.32 -4.11
N TYR A 127 -4.69 13.97 -3.52
CA TYR A 127 -5.03 14.33 -2.15
C TYR A 127 -4.51 13.33 -1.12
N TRP A 128 -3.85 12.28 -1.55
CA TRP A 128 -3.31 11.25 -0.66
C TRP A 128 -2.07 10.61 -1.27
N GLU A 129 -1.32 9.92 -0.44
CA GLU A 129 -0.18 9.14 -0.92
C GLU A 129 -0.12 7.82 -0.18
N PRO A 130 0.29 6.74 -0.85
CA PRO A 130 0.53 5.48 -0.16
C PRO A 130 1.80 5.57 0.66
N VAL A 131 1.78 5.01 1.87
CA VAL A 131 2.93 5.09 2.77
C VAL A 131 3.16 3.78 3.47
N VAL A 132 4.40 3.55 3.88
CA VAL A 132 4.73 2.55 4.90
C VAL A 132 4.70 3.31 6.22
N TRP A 133 3.71 3.02 7.06
CA TRP A 133 3.59 3.77 8.30
C TRP A 133 4.24 3.07 9.50
N GLU A 134 4.62 1.80 9.34
CA GLU A 134 5.32 1.08 10.38
C GLU A 134 6.07 -0.11 9.79
N GLU A 135 7.27 -0.36 10.31
CA GLU A 135 8.03 -1.58 10.02
C GLU A 135 8.16 -2.33 11.33
N VAL A 136 7.83 -3.61 11.32
CA VAL A 136 7.94 -4.44 12.51
C VAL A 136 8.72 -5.71 12.17
N PRO A 137 9.48 -6.24 13.14
CA PRO A 137 10.14 -7.53 12.91
C PRO A 137 9.11 -8.64 12.76
N GLU A 138 9.31 -9.49 11.78
CA GLU A 138 8.46 -10.65 11.61
C GLU A 138 9.29 -11.74 10.94
N THR A 139 9.54 -12.83 11.68
CA THR A 139 10.37 -13.90 11.18
C THR A 139 9.78 -14.58 9.97
N CYS A 140 10.58 -14.71 8.93
CA CYS A 140 10.20 -15.45 7.73
C CYS A 140 10.44 -16.93 8.00
N PRO A 141 9.39 -17.77 7.98
CA PRO A 141 9.53 -19.19 8.26
C PRO A 141 10.24 -19.96 7.14
#